data_f709b4fea86aaab345fffd3f08ebf921
#
_entry.id   f709b4fea86aaab345fffd3f08ebf921
#
_cell.length_a   1.000
_cell.length_b   1.000
_cell.length_c   1.000
_cell.angle_alpha   90.00
_cell.angle_beta   90.00
_cell.angle_gamma   90.00
#
_symmetry.space_group_name_H-M   'P 1'
#
loop_
_entity.id
_entity.type
_entity.pdbx_description
1 polymer ?
#
loop_
_entity_poly.entity_id
_entity_poly.type
_entity_poly.pdbx_seq_one_letter_code
_entity_poly.pdbx_strand_id
1 'polypeptide(L)' 'MNQFRIMRIIKLMQFLKVKPRPINSMARYLGISQRSVYRYLKMYEKIGYEVKKDINNKYYINETI' A
#
# COMPACT_ATOMS: atom_id res chain seq x y z
N MET A 1 12.67 -6.22 -15.07
CA MET A 1 11.66 -5.90 -14.06
C MET A 1 10.41 -5.35 -14.74
N ASN A 2 9.24 -5.77 -14.30
CA ASN A 2 7.99 -5.39 -14.95
C ASN A 2 7.63 -3.93 -14.63
N GLN A 3 7.52 -3.11 -15.67
CA GLN A 3 7.17 -1.70 -15.58
C GLN A 3 5.85 -1.46 -14.83
N PHE A 4 4.86 -2.31 -15.09
CA PHE A 4 3.55 -2.20 -14.46
C PHE A 4 3.61 -2.42 -12.95
N ARG A 5 4.48 -3.31 -12.52
CA ARG A 5 4.66 -3.60 -11.10
C ARG A 5 5.24 -2.39 -10.36
N ILE A 6 6.23 -1.75 -10.97
CA ILE A 6 6.85 -0.56 -10.39
C ILE A 6 5.82 0.57 -10.29
N MET A 7 5.03 0.77 -11.34
CA MET A 7 3.99 1.80 -11.33
C MET A 7 2.95 1.55 -10.25
N ARG A 8 2.56 0.30 -10.03
CA ARG A 8 1.60 -0.05 -8.97
C ARG A 8 2.15 0.27 -7.58
N ILE A 9 3.41 -0.03 -7.36
CA ILE A 9 4.07 0.24 -6.08
C ILE A 9 4.05 1.75 -5.78
N ILE A 10 4.42 2.54 -6.78
CA ILE A 10 4.45 4.00 -6.64
C ILE A 10 3.04 4.56 -6.45
N LYS A 11 2.09 4.11 -7.24
CA LYS A 11 0.70 4.58 -7.16
C LYS A 11 0.07 4.27 -5.80
N LEU A 12 0.31 3.07 -5.29
CA LEU A 12 -0.25 2.69 -3.99
C LEU A 12 0.35 3.53 -2.87
N MET A 13 1.64 3.77 -2.93
CA MET A 13 2.31 4.62 -1.95
C MET A 13 1.72 6.03 -1.94
N GLN A 14 1.53 6.63 -3.10
CA GLN A 14 0.94 7.95 -3.23
C GLN A 14 -0.49 7.97 -2.69
N PHE A 15 -1.26 6.92 -2.99
CA PHE A 15 -2.63 6.79 -2.54
C PHE A 15 -2.72 6.77 -1.01
N LEU A 16 -1.82 6.02 -0.37
CA LEU A 16 -1.78 5.91 1.09
C LEU A 16 -1.24 7.17 1.77
N LYS A 17 -0.42 7.96 1.08
CA LYS A 17 0.10 9.21 1.63
C LYS A 17 -0.97 10.29 1.75
N VAL A 18 -2.00 10.23 0.91
CA VAL A 18 -3.08 11.22 0.95
C VAL A 18 -3.91 11.06 2.22
N LYS A 19 -4.30 9.84 2.52
CA LYS A 19 -5.05 9.50 3.73
C LYS A 19 -5.07 7.98 3.91
N PRO A 20 -5.37 7.48 5.13
CA PRO A 20 -5.51 6.03 5.34
C PRO A 20 -6.62 5.45 4.47
N ARG A 21 -6.42 4.21 4.00
CA ARG A 21 -7.35 3.53 3.09
C ARG A 21 -7.62 2.11 3.55
N PRO A 22 -8.86 1.62 3.39
CA PRO A 22 -9.14 0.21 3.64
C PRO A 22 -8.57 -0.65 2.51
N ILE A 23 -8.36 -1.94 2.79
CA ILE A 23 -7.76 -2.87 1.84
C ILE A 23 -8.53 -2.95 0.52
N ASN A 24 -9.87 -3.00 0.59
CA ASN A 24 -10.69 -3.11 -0.61
C ASN A 24 -10.56 -1.88 -1.52
N SER A 25 -10.38 -0.70 -0.95
CA SER A 25 -10.15 0.52 -1.74
C SER A 25 -8.83 0.47 -2.49
N MET A 26 -7.79 -0.02 -1.83
CA MET A 26 -6.48 -0.17 -2.46
C MET A 26 -6.51 -1.19 -3.59
N ALA A 27 -7.18 -2.31 -3.37
CA ALA A 27 -7.32 -3.36 -4.38
C ALA A 27 -8.06 -2.81 -5.61
N ARG A 28 -9.15 -2.08 -5.37
CA ARG A 28 -9.95 -1.50 -6.44
C ARG A 28 -9.17 -0.43 -7.21
N TYR A 29 -8.44 0.41 -6.47
CA TYR A 29 -7.65 1.49 -7.09
C TYR A 29 -6.60 0.94 -8.05
N LEU A 30 -5.94 -0.16 -7.66
CA LEU A 30 -4.90 -0.76 -8.47
C LEU A 30 -5.41 -1.81 -9.45
N GLY A 31 -6.68 -2.24 -9.32
CA GLY A 31 -7.22 -3.31 -10.15
C GLY A 31 -6.59 -4.67 -9.87
N ILE A 32 -6.26 -4.95 -8.62
CA ILE A 32 -5.62 -6.20 -8.20
C ILE A 32 -6.41 -6.83 -7.03
N SER A 33 -6.05 -8.06 -6.67
CA SER A 33 -6.66 -8.74 -5.55
C SER A 33 -6.20 -8.14 -4.22
N GLN A 34 -7.01 -8.32 -3.17
CA GLN A 34 -6.62 -7.90 -1.82
C GLN A 34 -5.34 -8.59 -1.37
N ARG A 35 -5.18 -9.86 -1.77
CA ARG A 35 -3.97 -10.63 -1.46
C ARG A 35 -2.72 -9.94 -2.02
N SER A 36 -2.81 -9.43 -3.25
CA SER A 36 -1.71 -8.69 -3.87
C SER A 36 -1.41 -7.40 -3.13
N VAL A 37 -2.45 -6.71 -2.63
CA VAL A 37 -2.26 -5.50 -1.83
C VAL A 37 -1.44 -5.83 -0.57
N TYR A 38 -1.78 -6.90 0.14
CA TYR A 38 -1.02 -7.31 1.33
C TYR A 38 0.44 -7.60 1.00
N ARG A 39 0.71 -8.17 -0.17
CA ARG A 39 2.09 -8.40 -0.62
C ARG A 39 2.85 -7.08 -0.80
N TYR A 40 2.20 -6.08 -1.38
CA TYR A 40 2.82 -4.76 -1.55
C TYR A 40 3.06 -4.09 -0.19
N LEU A 41 2.13 -4.22 0.74
CA LEU A 41 2.32 -3.66 2.08
C LEU A 41 3.51 -4.29 2.79
N LYS A 42 3.68 -5.61 2.67
CA LYS A 42 4.85 -6.29 3.21
C LYS A 42 6.14 -5.83 2.55
N MET A 43 6.09 -5.56 1.26
CA MET A 43 7.25 -5.03 0.53
C MET A 43 7.67 -3.67 1.08
N TYR A 44 6.72 -2.79 1.37
CA TYR A 44 7.02 -1.49 1.96
C TYR A 44 7.72 -1.65 3.31
N GLU A 45 7.28 -2.59 4.13
CA GLU A 45 7.92 -2.86 5.40
C GLU A 45 9.38 -3.30 5.22
N LYS A 46 9.64 -4.13 4.21
CA LYS A 46 11.00 -4.62 3.93
C LYS A 46 11.95 -3.52 3.51
N ILE A 47 11.46 -2.47 2.89
CA ILE A 47 12.32 -1.38 2.43
C ILE A 47 12.36 -0.21 3.42
N GLY A 48 11.79 -0.39 4.62
CA GLY A 48 11.97 0.56 5.70
C GLY A 48 10.78 1.42 6.07
N TYR A 49 9.62 1.20 5.43
CA TYR A 49 8.40 1.93 5.82
C TYR A 49 7.67 1.18 6.91
N GLU A 50 6.98 1.94 7.74
CA GLU A 50 6.10 1.39 8.76
C GLU A 50 4.68 1.35 8.24
N VAL A 51 4.08 0.16 8.15
CA VAL A 51 2.69 0.00 7.71
C VAL A 51 1.84 -0.19 8.95
N LYS A 52 0.86 0.68 9.14
CA LYS A 52 -0.02 0.66 10.30
C LYS A 52 -1.47 0.63 9.88
N LYS A 53 -2.32 0.21 10.81
CA LYS A 53 -3.76 0.15 10.62
C LYS A 53 -4.42 0.95 11.73
N ASP A 54 -5.36 1.83 11.38
CA ASP A 54 -6.08 2.62 12.37
C ASP A 54 -7.29 1.85 12.94
N ILE A 55 -8.02 2.49 13.82
CA ILE A 55 -9.18 1.90 14.49
C ILE A 55 -10.30 1.53 13.51
N ASN A 56 -10.33 2.16 12.35
CA ASN A 56 -11.35 1.91 11.33
C ASN A 56 -10.88 0.90 10.27
N ASN A 57 -9.81 0.14 10.56
CA ASN A 57 -9.22 -0.83 9.63
C ASN A 57 -8.73 -0.19 8.32
N LYS A 58 -8.29 1.05 8.40
CA LYS A 58 -7.68 1.75 7.26
C LYS A 58 -6.17 1.74 7.42
N TYR A 59 -5.47 1.39 6.35
CA TYR A 59 -4.01 1.28 6.36
C TYR A 59 -3.36 2.60 5.97
N TYR A 60 -2.22 2.87 6.57
CA TYR A 60 -1.39 4.02 6.21
C TYR A 60 0.08 3.67 6.43
N ILE A 61 0.96 4.47 5.82
CA ILE A 61 2.40 4.25 5.92
C ILE A 61 3.09 5.45 6.52
N ASN A 62 4.09 5.18 7.35
CA ASN A 62 4.98 6.19 7.91
C ASN A 62 6.39 5.88 7.48
N GLU A 63 7.17 6.94 7.21
CA GLU A 63 8.59 6.78 6.97
C GLU A 63 9.30 6.71 8.32
N THR A 64 10.06 5.64 8.53
CA THR A 64 10.82 5.45 9.76
C THR A 64 12.27 5.86 9.49
N ILE A 65 12.52 7.14 9.45
CA ILE A 65 13.89 7.63 9.32
C ILE A 65 14.25 8.39 10.57
#